data_6f0f5983fa56c9dc7078b19dfd4c3255
#
_entry.id   6f0f5983fa56c9dc7078b19dfd4c3255
#
_cell.length_a   1.000
_cell.length_b   1.000
_cell.length_c   1.000
_cell.angle_alpha   90.00
_cell.angle_beta   90.00
_cell.angle_gamma   90.00
#
_symmetry.space_group_name_H-M   'P 1'
#
loop_
_entity.id
_entity.type
_entity.pdbx_description
1 polymer ?
#
loop_
_entity_poly.entity_id
_entity_poly.type
_entity_poly.pdbx_seq_one_letter_code
_entity_poly.pdbx_strand_id
1 'polypeptide(L)'
;ASRCPHGPDCFAEEARRAAADVDIVVTNHAMLAIDAVSEANILPEHDVAIIDEAHELDGRITSVSTAEITTRAIKMAANRAKSLGNAGNLADLAEEFDDLMKIQESGRWTDLDETSQGHLRALADEFLRVKSLISRAPEGEATDDPEKNAERQNLSNHLSDLAQAVARMLEVFATDDPAKQDDVVWLERDPRSDAETLAVAPLSIAHMLRENLFGEQTVVLTSATLALGGRFDAMAAQWGMPSGTYDTLDAGTPFNPAKSGILYTAKYLPAPGRDGLPKETIDEIYELIMAAGGRTLGLFS
;
A
#
# COMPACT_ATOMS: atom_id res chain seq x y z
N ALA A 1 -15.39 8.20 -12.52
CA ALA A 1 -15.37 9.56 -13.04
C ALA A 1 -16.59 9.89 -13.89
N SER A 2 -16.99 9.05 -14.86
CA SER A 2 -18.13 9.31 -15.78
C SER A 2 -19.49 9.53 -15.10
N ARG A 3 -19.64 9.19 -13.83
CA ARG A 3 -20.88 9.35 -13.04
C ARG A 3 -20.81 10.45 -11.97
N CYS A 4 -19.68 11.18 -11.87
CA CYS A 4 -19.56 12.30 -10.96
C CYS A 4 -20.22 13.53 -11.55
N PRO A 5 -21.13 14.23 -10.84
CA PRO A 5 -21.78 15.44 -11.35
C PRO A 5 -20.81 16.57 -11.66
N HIS A 6 -19.62 16.58 -11.04
CA HIS A 6 -18.54 17.53 -11.27
C HIS A 6 -17.50 17.04 -12.30
N GLY A 7 -17.73 15.88 -12.93
CA GLY A 7 -16.82 15.30 -13.91
C GLY A 7 -16.36 16.22 -15.04
N PRO A 8 -17.25 17.03 -15.63
CA PRO A 8 -16.88 17.98 -16.69
C PRO A 8 -15.87 19.06 -16.26
N ASP A 9 -15.94 19.50 -15.01
CA ASP A 9 -15.12 20.57 -14.43
C ASP A 9 -14.03 20.04 -13.48
N CYS A 10 -13.79 18.72 -13.49
CA CYS A 10 -12.83 18.09 -12.61
C CYS A 10 -11.41 18.20 -13.18
N PHE A 11 -10.51 18.89 -12.48
CA PHE A 11 -9.10 19.03 -12.87
C PHE A 11 -8.39 17.70 -13.05
N ALA A 12 -8.71 16.67 -12.24
CA ALA A 12 -8.13 15.34 -12.37
C ALA A 12 -8.56 14.64 -13.69
N GLU A 13 -9.83 14.80 -14.07
CA GLU A 13 -10.33 14.25 -15.34
C GLU A 13 -9.83 15.03 -16.56
N GLU A 14 -9.62 16.33 -16.41
CA GLU A 14 -9.00 17.16 -17.43
C GLU A 14 -7.53 16.75 -17.64
N ALA A 15 -6.78 16.59 -16.56
CA ALA A 15 -5.40 16.12 -16.61
C ALA A 15 -5.27 14.72 -17.26
N ARG A 16 -6.17 13.78 -16.94
CA ARG A 16 -6.20 12.45 -17.58
C ARG A 16 -6.49 12.53 -19.07
N ARG A 17 -7.43 13.38 -19.47
CA ARG A 17 -7.74 13.58 -20.89
C ARG A 17 -6.57 14.21 -21.62
N ALA A 18 -5.93 15.21 -21.03
CA ALA A 18 -4.75 15.84 -21.61
C ALA A 18 -3.55 14.87 -21.72
N ALA A 19 -3.39 13.96 -20.75
CA ALA A 19 -2.32 12.98 -20.77
C ALA A 19 -2.43 11.97 -21.94
N ALA A 20 -3.63 11.74 -22.47
CA ALA A 20 -3.83 10.85 -23.61
C ALA A 20 -3.32 11.42 -24.96
N ASP A 21 -3.12 12.72 -25.05
CA ASP A 21 -2.79 13.44 -26.27
C ASP A 21 -1.31 13.94 -26.31
N VAL A 22 -0.48 13.50 -25.38
CA VAL A 22 0.93 13.93 -25.29
C VAL A 22 1.91 12.77 -25.54
N ASP A 23 3.11 13.09 -26.00
CA ASP A 23 4.17 12.09 -26.28
C ASP A 23 4.86 11.60 -25.01
N ILE A 24 4.84 12.37 -23.92
CA ILE A 24 5.51 12.04 -22.65
C ILE A 24 4.58 12.37 -21.49
N VAL A 25 4.33 11.39 -20.64
CA VAL A 25 3.62 11.54 -19.37
C VAL A 25 4.59 11.39 -18.21
N VAL A 26 4.62 12.38 -17.33
CA VAL A 26 5.38 12.30 -16.07
C VAL A 26 4.42 12.05 -14.91
N THR A 27 4.66 10.98 -14.19
CA THR A 27 3.82 10.57 -13.06
C THR A 27 4.69 10.14 -11.87
N ASN A 28 4.07 9.72 -10.78
CA ASN A 28 4.78 9.18 -9.61
C ASN A 28 4.60 7.66 -9.49
N HIS A 29 5.45 7.03 -8.66
CA HIS A 29 5.41 5.58 -8.44
C HIS A 29 4.04 5.08 -7.93
N ALA A 30 3.31 5.90 -7.15
CA ALA A 30 2.01 5.49 -6.64
C ALA A 30 0.98 5.32 -7.77
N MET A 31 0.95 6.24 -8.73
CA MET A 31 0.08 6.13 -9.90
C MET A 31 0.46 4.94 -10.78
N LEU A 32 1.76 4.73 -11.01
CA LEU A 32 2.26 3.57 -11.74
C LEU A 32 1.91 2.26 -11.02
N ALA A 33 2.05 2.22 -9.69
CA ALA A 33 1.70 1.05 -8.89
C ALA A 33 0.20 0.74 -8.95
N ILE A 34 -0.66 1.77 -8.86
CA ILE A 34 -2.12 1.58 -8.99
C ILE A 34 -2.46 1.06 -10.39
N ASP A 35 -1.84 1.60 -11.44
CA ASP A 35 -2.05 1.16 -12.82
C ASP A 35 -1.63 -0.30 -13.02
N ALA A 36 -0.46 -0.67 -12.48
CA ALA A 36 0.06 -2.03 -12.56
C ALA A 36 -0.73 -3.06 -11.73
N VAL A 37 -1.42 -2.65 -10.66
CA VAL A 37 -2.16 -3.55 -9.75
C VAL A 37 -3.64 -3.61 -10.08
N SER A 38 -4.21 -2.52 -10.63
CA SER A 38 -5.64 -2.42 -10.93
C SER A 38 -5.91 -2.54 -12.43
N GLU A 39 -7.02 -3.17 -12.79
CA GLU A 39 -7.53 -3.21 -14.18
C GLU A 39 -8.07 -1.83 -14.65
N ALA A 40 -7.77 -0.76 -13.92
CA ALA A 40 -8.40 0.53 -14.13
C ALA A 40 -7.81 1.37 -15.28
N ASN A 41 -6.67 0.95 -15.85
CA ASN A 41 -5.96 1.65 -16.94
C ASN A 41 -5.92 3.17 -16.69
N ILE A 42 -5.24 3.56 -15.61
CA ILE A 42 -5.23 4.96 -15.15
C ILE A 42 -4.28 5.80 -16.01
N LEU A 43 -3.18 5.19 -16.42
CA LEU A 43 -2.21 5.79 -17.32
C LEU A 43 -2.62 5.55 -18.78
N PRO A 44 -2.30 6.47 -19.71
CA PRO A 44 -2.45 6.21 -21.14
C PRO A 44 -1.61 5.02 -21.59
N GLU A 45 -2.02 4.36 -22.67
CA GLU A 45 -1.20 3.32 -23.33
C GLU A 45 0.17 3.89 -23.69
N HIS A 46 1.22 3.14 -23.41
CA HIS A 46 2.60 3.56 -23.64
C HIS A 46 3.50 2.35 -23.94
N ASP A 47 4.47 2.54 -24.81
CA ASP A 47 5.42 1.49 -25.24
C ASP A 47 6.66 1.43 -24.33
N VAL A 48 6.96 2.53 -23.62
CA VAL A 48 8.18 2.67 -22.80
C VAL A 48 7.85 3.29 -21.46
N ALA A 49 8.30 2.65 -20.40
CA ALA A 49 8.28 3.19 -19.04
C ALA A 49 9.71 3.43 -18.53
N ILE A 50 10.01 4.65 -18.10
CA ILE A 50 11.29 5.00 -17.46
C ILE A 50 11.00 5.29 -15.98
N ILE A 51 11.55 4.43 -15.12
CA ILE A 51 11.29 4.48 -13.67
C ILE A 51 12.56 4.90 -12.96
N ASP A 52 12.60 6.14 -12.53
CA ASP A 52 13.68 6.68 -11.71
C ASP A 52 13.47 6.29 -10.25
N GLU A 53 14.56 6.19 -9.47
CA GLU A 53 14.53 5.68 -8.09
C GLU A 53 13.77 4.34 -7.96
N ALA A 54 14.01 3.45 -8.92
CA ALA A 54 13.28 2.20 -9.05
C ALA A 54 13.37 1.28 -7.82
N HIS A 55 14.34 1.52 -6.93
CA HIS A 55 14.44 0.81 -5.65
C HIS A 55 13.22 1.02 -4.73
N GLU A 56 12.42 2.09 -4.95
CA GLU A 56 11.17 2.31 -4.23
C GLU A 56 9.98 1.54 -4.79
N LEU A 57 10.09 0.98 -5.99
CA LEU A 57 8.98 0.36 -6.70
C LEU A 57 8.33 -0.78 -5.91
N ASP A 58 9.16 -1.62 -5.29
CA ASP A 58 8.71 -2.74 -4.46
C ASP A 58 7.81 -2.27 -3.31
N GLY A 59 8.29 -1.32 -2.54
CA GLY A 59 7.52 -0.76 -1.42
C GLY A 59 6.23 -0.07 -1.87
N ARG A 60 6.23 0.58 -3.03
CA ARG A 60 5.04 1.26 -3.55
C ARG A 60 3.98 0.28 -4.03
N ILE A 61 4.37 -0.75 -4.77
CA ILE A 61 3.44 -1.78 -5.23
C ILE A 61 2.89 -2.58 -4.05
N THR A 62 3.75 -2.98 -3.12
CA THR A 62 3.30 -3.65 -1.90
C THR A 62 2.30 -2.79 -1.13
N SER A 63 2.58 -1.49 -0.95
CA SER A 63 1.67 -0.57 -0.25
C SER A 63 0.30 -0.44 -0.95
N VAL A 64 0.27 -0.37 -2.27
CA VAL A 64 -0.99 -0.31 -3.03
C VAL A 64 -1.74 -1.65 -2.99
N SER A 65 -1.00 -2.76 -2.95
CA SER A 65 -1.56 -4.13 -2.88
C SER A 65 -1.94 -4.55 -1.45
N THR A 66 -1.57 -3.76 -0.44
CA THR A 66 -1.96 -4.01 0.94
C THR A 66 -3.42 -3.62 1.15
N ALA A 67 -4.20 -4.55 1.68
CA ALA A 67 -5.56 -4.28 2.11
C ALA A 67 -5.65 -4.31 3.63
N GLU A 68 -6.41 -3.37 4.19
CA GLU A 68 -6.51 -3.16 5.62
C GLU A 68 -7.97 -3.17 6.06
N ILE A 69 -8.21 -3.70 7.25
CA ILE A 69 -9.50 -3.63 7.93
C ILE A 69 -9.31 -3.11 9.36
N THR A 70 -10.12 -2.15 9.74
CA THR A 70 -10.13 -1.57 11.09
C THR A 70 -11.55 -1.50 11.61
N THR A 71 -11.73 -1.55 12.92
CA THR A 71 -13.02 -1.31 13.58
C THR A 71 -13.65 0.01 13.12
N ARG A 72 -12.83 1.04 12.93
CA ARG A 72 -13.29 2.35 12.45
C ARG A 72 -13.85 2.28 11.03
N ALA A 73 -13.20 1.56 10.11
CA ALA A 73 -13.67 1.41 8.74
C ALA A 73 -15.04 0.69 8.69
N ILE A 74 -15.19 -0.38 9.50
CA ILE A 74 -16.45 -1.13 9.60
C ILE A 74 -17.56 -0.22 10.17
N LYS A 75 -17.31 0.51 11.27
CA LYS A 75 -18.26 1.45 11.89
C LYS A 75 -18.65 2.58 10.92
N MET A 76 -17.72 3.09 10.14
CA MET A 76 -18.01 4.09 9.11
C MET A 76 -18.91 3.53 8.00
N ALA A 77 -18.64 2.31 7.53
CA ALA A 77 -19.48 1.63 6.55
C ALA A 77 -20.89 1.40 7.10
N ALA A 78 -21.02 0.93 8.35
CA ALA A 78 -22.30 0.75 9.04
C ALA A 78 -23.11 2.06 9.13
N ASN A 79 -22.49 3.16 9.53
CA ASN A 79 -23.15 4.47 9.64
C ASN A 79 -23.62 5.00 8.28
N ARG A 80 -22.80 4.84 7.23
CA ARG A 80 -23.19 5.22 5.86
C ARG A 80 -24.35 4.35 5.32
N ALA A 81 -24.29 3.04 5.59
CA ALA A 81 -25.40 2.14 5.21
C ALA A 81 -26.69 2.53 5.93
N LYS A 82 -26.61 2.91 7.20
CA LYS A 82 -27.76 3.41 7.98
C LYS A 82 -28.35 4.69 7.39
N SER A 83 -27.52 5.66 6.97
CA SER A 83 -28.01 6.89 6.32
C SER A 83 -28.72 6.64 5.01
N LEU A 84 -28.37 5.55 4.32
CA LEU A 84 -29.03 5.08 3.10
C LEU A 84 -30.25 4.15 3.36
N GLY A 85 -30.71 4.06 4.61
CA GLY A 85 -31.90 3.30 5.01
C GLY A 85 -31.65 1.81 5.29
N ASN A 86 -30.39 1.38 5.37
CA ASN A 86 -30.06 -0.03 5.56
C ASN A 86 -28.79 -0.21 6.40
N ALA A 87 -28.95 -0.52 7.68
CA ALA A 87 -27.80 -0.68 8.58
C ALA A 87 -27.20 -2.09 8.58
N GLY A 88 -27.99 -3.11 8.26
CA GLY A 88 -27.57 -4.50 8.48
C GLY A 88 -27.11 -4.74 9.93
N ASN A 89 -26.24 -5.72 10.11
CA ASN A 89 -25.64 -6.08 11.41
C ASN A 89 -24.18 -5.59 11.53
N LEU A 90 -23.73 -4.67 10.64
CA LEU A 90 -22.34 -4.24 10.58
C LEU A 90 -21.87 -3.54 11.88
N ALA A 91 -22.75 -2.88 12.60
CA ALA A 91 -22.39 -2.19 13.83
C ALA A 91 -22.03 -3.18 14.95
N ASP A 92 -22.81 -4.24 15.11
CA ASP A 92 -22.55 -5.27 16.11
C ASP A 92 -21.30 -6.08 15.74
N LEU A 93 -21.16 -6.46 14.47
CA LEU A 93 -19.94 -7.12 13.98
C LEU A 93 -18.67 -6.26 14.10
N ALA A 94 -18.80 -4.93 14.04
CA ALA A 94 -17.68 -4.04 14.29
C ALA A 94 -17.23 -4.06 15.77
N GLU A 95 -18.16 -4.22 16.69
CA GLU A 95 -17.83 -4.35 18.12
C GLU A 95 -17.22 -5.72 18.42
N GLU A 96 -17.78 -6.79 17.86
CA GLU A 96 -17.21 -8.13 17.96
C GLU A 96 -15.80 -8.20 17.36
N PHE A 97 -15.56 -7.53 16.23
CA PHE A 97 -14.23 -7.43 15.62
C PHE A 97 -13.25 -6.66 16.52
N ASP A 98 -13.68 -5.55 17.11
CA ASP A 98 -12.89 -4.75 18.05
C ASP A 98 -12.44 -5.60 19.25
N ASP A 99 -13.39 -6.33 19.86
CA ASP A 99 -13.10 -7.19 20.99
C ASP A 99 -12.16 -8.34 20.62
N LEU A 100 -12.33 -8.91 19.42
CA LEU A 100 -11.45 -9.95 18.90
C LEU A 100 -10.03 -9.44 18.70
N MET A 101 -9.86 -8.26 18.09
CA MET A 101 -8.53 -7.69 17.81
C MET A 101 -7.77 -7.34 19.11
N LYS A 102 -8.46 -6.89 20.14
CA LYS A 102 -7.87 -6.54 21.45
C LYS A 102 -7.21 -7.72 22.15
N ILE A 103 -7.73 -8.93 21.97
CA ILE A 103 -7.18 -10.13 22.61
C ILE A 103 -6.09 -10.81 21.79
N GLN A 104 -5.92 -10.43 20.52
CA GLN A 104 -4.89 -10.98 19.66
C GLN A 104 -3.54 -10.29 19.88
N GLU A 105 -2.45 -11.04 19.68
CA GLU A 105 -1.09 -10.46 19.71
C GLU A 105 -0.79 -9.71 18.41
N SER A 106 -0.11 -8.56 18.54
CA SER A 106 0.41 -7.82 17.38
C SER A 106 1.52 -8.62 16.68
N GLY A 107 1.58 -8.50 15.36
CA GLY A 107 2.56 -9.15 14.53
C GLY A 107 1.93 -10.07 13.49
N ARG A 108 2.77 -10.86 12.83
CA ARG A 108 2.32 -11.79 11.78
C ARG A 108 1.46 -12.92 12.40
N TRP A 109 0.31 -13.13 11.79
CA TRP A 109 -0.51 -14.30 12.10
C TRP A 109 0.00 -15.52 11.31
N THR A 110 0.23 -16.61 12.02
CA THR A 110 0.71 -17.88 11.46
C THR A 110 -0.40 -18.93 11.37
N ASP A 111 -1.44 -18.76 12.15
CA ASP A 111 -2.65 -19.58 12.19
C ASP A 111 -3.88 -18.72 12.46
N LEU A 112 -5.04 -19.29 12.25
CA LEU A 112 -6.32 -18.63 12.45
C LEU A 112 -7.26 -19.62 13.18
N ASP A 113 -7.56 -19.32 14.44
CA ASP A 113 -8.50 -20.12 15.23
C ASP A 113 -9.92 -20.08 14.66
N GLU A 114 -10.74 -21.09 15.00
CA GLU A 114 -12.09 -21.23 14.48
C GLU A 114 -13.00 -20.04 14.81
N THR A 115 -12.79 -19.39 15.96
CA THR A 115 -13.60 -18.23 16.38
C THR A 115 -13.26 -17.04 15.50
N SER A 116 -11.99 -16.71 15.36
CA SER A 116 -11.50 -15.63 14.48
C SER A 116 -11.91 -15.86 13.03
N GLN A 117 -11.81 -17.10 12.54
CA GLN A 117 -12.26 -17.46 11.20
C GLN A 117 -13.75 -17.25 11.02
N GLY A 118 -14.57 -17.65 12.02
CA GLY A 118 -16.00 -17.44 12.01
C GLY A 118 -16.39 -15.97 11.94
N HIS A 119 -15.75 -15.12 12.74
CA HIS A 119 -16.00 -13.67 12.73
C HIS A 119 -15.61 -13.02 11.41
N LEU A 120 -14.44 -13.34 10.86
CA LEU A 120 -14.00 -12.80 9.57
C LEU A 120 -14.97 -13.23 8.44
N ARG A 121 -15.44 -14.47 8.42
CA ARG A 121 -16.46 -14.93 7.45
C ARG A 121 -17.77 -14.16 7.60
N ALA A 122 -18.26 -14.00 8.84
CA ALA A 122 -19.48 -13.25 9.09
C ALA A 122 -19.37 -11.79 8.62
N LEU A 123 -18.22 -11.15 8.82
CA LEU A 123 -17.96 -9.81 8.29
C LEU A 123 -17.99 -9.76 6.76
N ALA A 124 -17.29 -10.69 6.08
CA ALA A 124 -17.29 -10.74 4.62
C ALA A 124 -18.70 -10.92 4.04
N ASP A 125 -19.45 -11.84 4.59
CA ASP A 125 -20.83 -12.12 4.19
C ASP A 125 -21.73 -10.90 4.41
N GLU A 126 -21.58 -10.22 5.56
CA GLU A 126 -22.38 -9.04 5.87
C GLU A 126 -22.02 -7.83 4.99
N PHE A 127 -20.75 -7.63 4.65
CA PHE A 127 -20.36 -6.59 3.68
C PHE A 127 -21.06 -6.82 2.33
N LEU A 128 -21.03 -8.04 1.81
CA LEU A 128 -21.68 -8.39 0.54
C LEU A 128 -23.20 -8.28 0.63
N ARG A 129 -23.81 -8.68 1.77
CA ARG A 129 -25.23 -8.56 2.02
C ARG A 129 -25.67 -7.10 2.02
N VAL A 130 -25.00 -6.24 2.79
CA VAL A 130 -25.31 -4.80 2.87
C VAL A 130 -25.09 -4.14 1.51
N LYS A 131 -24.01 -4.47 0.80
CA LYS A 131 -23.77 -4.02 -0.59
C LYS A 131 -24.97 -4.35 -1.48
N SER A 132 -25.49 -5.58 -1.42
CA SER A 132 -26.67 -5.98 -2.21
C SER A 132 -27.93 -5.20 -1.87
N LEU A 133 -28.10 -4.84 -0.59
CA LEU A 133 -29.27 -4.08 -0.12
C LEU A 133 -29.20 -2.62 -0.56
N ILE A 134 -28.05 -1.95 -0.44
CA ILE A 134 -27.90 -0.54 -0.83
C ILE A 134 -27.90 -0.34 -2.35
N SER A 135 -27.57 -1.40 -3.12
CA SER A 135 -27.60 -1.34 -4.58
C SER A 135 -29.04 -1.30 -5.14
N ARG A 136 -30.04 -1.65 -4.33
CA ARG A 136 -31.47 -1.57 -4.68
C ARG A 136 -31.99 -0.22 -4.16
N ALA A 137 -32.44 0.65 -5.05
CA ALA A 137 -33.17 1.84 -4.62
C ALA A 137 -34.43 1.43 -3.85
N PRO A 138 -34.75 2.06 -2.70
CA PRO A 138 -36.00 1.83 -2.01
C PRO A 138 -37.19 2.09 -2.94
N GLU A 139 -38.24 1.26 -2.85
CA GLU A 139 -39.50 1.47 -3.60
C GLU A 139 -40.07 2.83 -3.22
N GLY A 140 -40.21 3.75 -4.21
CA GLY A 140 -40.76 5.08 -4.03
C GLY A 140 -39.78 6.23 -3.81
N GLU A 141 -38.48 6.00 -3.74
CA GLU A 141 -37.48 7.06 -3.83
C GLU A 141 -37.28 7.47 -5.30
N ALA A 142 -37.27 8.80 -5.56
CA ALA A 142 -36.91 9.32 -6.87
C ALA A 142 -35.48 8.84 -7.20
N THR A 143 -35.33 8.04 -8.24
CA THR A 143 -34.05 7.49 -8.71
C THR A 143 -33.10 8.56 -9.28
N ASP A 144 -33.47 9.81 -9.19
CA ASP A 144 -32.83 10.95 -9.88
C ASP A 144 -31.96 11.85 -8.96
N ASP A 145 -31.65 11.42 -7.71
CA ASP A 145 -30.72 12.18 -6.88
C ASP A 145 -29.25 11.74 -7.15
N PRO A 146 -28.48 12.55 -7.93
CA PRO A 146 -27.13 12.18 -8.31
C PRO A 146 -26.19 12.02 -7.12
N GLU A 147 -26.39 12.79 -6.03
CA GLU A 147 -25.52 12.75 -4.83
C GLU A 147 -25.75 11.46 -4.07
N LYS A 148 -27.01 11.07 -3.85
CA LYS A 148 -27.32 9.78 -3.20
C LYS A 148 -26.86 8.57 -4.03
N ASN A 149 -26.97 8.67 -5.36
CA ASN A 149 -26.48 7.60 -6.23
C ASN A 149 -24.95 7.47 -6.18
N ALA A 150 -24.23 8.60 -6.13
CA ALA A 150 -22.78 8.61 -5.95
C ALA A 150 -22.39 8.05 -4.59
N GLU A 151 -23.12 8.41 -3.51
CA GLU A 151 -22.90 7.87 -2.17
C GLU A 151 -23.13 6.35 -2.10
N ARG A 152 -24.21 5.86 -2.70
CA ARG A 152 -24.50 4.40 -2.81
C ARG A 152 -23.37 3.68 -3.54
N GLN A 153 -22.90 4.24 -4.66
CA GLN A 153 -21.84 3.62 -5.44
C GLN A 153 -20.50 3.60 -4.67
N ASN A 154 -20.16 4.70 -4.01
CA ASN A 154 -18.95 4.81 -3.20
C ASN A 154 -18.98 3.81 -2.03
N LEU A 155 -20.12 3.71 -1.34
CA LEU A 155 -20.27 2.72 -0.26
C LEU A 155 -20.25 1.29 -0.80
N SER A 156 -20.88 1.03 -1.94
CA SER A 156 -20.87 -0.28 -2.59
C SER A 156 -19.45 -0.73 -2.94
N ASN A 157 -18.63 0.16 -3.47
CA ASN A 157 -17.21 -0.12 -3.76
C ASN A 157 -16.45 -0.38 -2.47
N HIS A 158 -16.58 0.49 -1.48
CA HIS A 158 -15.91 0.32 -0.20
C HIS A 158 -16.27 -0.99 0.52
N LEU A 159 -17.54 -1.40 0.50
CA LEU A 159 -17.95 -2.69 1.04
C LEU A 159 -17.38 -3.87 0.24
N SER A 160 -17.22 -3.73 -1.08
CA SER A 160 -16.51 -4.72 -1.89
C SER A 160 -15.05 -4.85 -1.50
N ASP A 161 -14.36 -3.73 -1.33
CA ASP A 161 -12.95 -3.69 -0.97
C ASP A 161 -12.72 -4.35 0.40
N LEU A 162 -13.58 -4.03 1.39
CA LEU A 162 -13.54 -4.67 2.71
C LEU A 162 -13.82 -6.17 2.64
N ALA A 163 -14.81 -6.60 1.87
CA ALA A 163 -15.12 -8.02 1.69
C ALA A 163 -13.96 -8.76 1.02
N GLN A 164 -13.34 -8.16 0.02
CA GLN A 164 -12.20 -8.74 -0.69
C GLN A 164 -10.96 -8.81 0.23
N ALA A 165 -10.71 -7.79 1.05
CA ALA A 165 -9.65 -7.82 2.04
C ALA A 165 -9.79 -9.00 2.99
N VAL A 166 -10.99 -9.19 3.55
CA VAL A 166 -11.26 -10.32 4.46
C VAL A 166 -11.16 -11.66 3.72
N ALA A 167 -11.65 -11.76 2.48
CA ALA A 167 -11.54 -12.98 1.69
C ALA A 167 -10.07 -13.38 1.47
N ARG A 168 -9.19 -12.41 1.11
CA ARG A 168 -7.75 -12.63 0.98
C ARG A 168 -7.12 -13.08 2.30
N MET A 169 -7.50 -12.46 3.42
CA MET A 169 -7.03 -12.88 4.75
C MET A 169 -7.38 -14.33 5.06
N LEU A 170 -8.62 -14.72 4.77
CA LEU A 170 -9.07 -16.11 4.98
C LEU A 170 -8.37 -17.11 4.05
N GLU A 171 -8.05 -16.72 2.83
CA GLU A 171 -7.37 -17.55 1.84
C GLU A 171 -5.94 -17.91 2.27
N VAL A 172 -5.23 -17.00 2.94
CA VAL A 172 -3.90 -17.27 3.51
C VAL A 172 -3.91 -18.48 4.42
N PHE A 173 -4.99 -18.68 5.18
CA PHE A 173 -5.13 -19.79 6.13
C PHE A 173 -5.91 -20.99 5.55
N ALA A 174 -6.26 -20.96 4.27
CA ALA A 174 -6.91 -22.10 3.61
C ALA A 174 -5.93 -23.23 3.26
N THR A 175 -4.61 -22.96 3.33
CA THR A 175 -3.54 -23.94 3.09
C THR A 175 -2.59 -24.00 4.27
N ASP A 176 -2.24 -25.22 4.70
CA ASP A 176 -1.24 -25.47 5.74
C ASP A 176 0.20 -25.42 5.19
N ASP A 177 0.38 -25.28 3.88
CA ASP A 177 1.67 -25.22 3.22
C ASP A 177 2.14 -23.77 3.04
N PRO A 178 3.10 -23.28 3.86
CA PRO A 178 3.59 -21.90 3.78
C PRO A 178 4.19 -21.53 2.41
N ALA A 179 4.65 -22.54 1.64
CA ALA A 179 5.21 -22.31 0.30
C ALA A 179 4.15 -22.00 -0.76
N LYS A 180 2.86 -22.19 -0.43
CA LYS A 180 1.72 -21.90 -1.29
C LYS A 180 0.94 -20.65 -0.86
N GLN A 181 1.43 -19.97 0.17
CA GLN A 181 0.85 -18.71 0.61
C GLN A 181 1.42 -17.59 -0.26
N ASP A 182 0.55 -16.90 -0.98
CA ASP A 182 0.93 -15.74 -1.80
C ASP A 182 0.88 -14.43 -1.00
N ASP A 183 0.10 -14.41 0.08
CA ASP A 183 -0.10 -13.26 0.95
C ASP A 183 0.37 -13.54 2.40
N VAL A 184 0.56 -12.48 3.16
CA VAL A 184 0.82 -12.49 4.60
C VAL A 184 -0.23 -11.65 5.32
N VAL A 185 -0.70 -12.13 6.48
CA VAL A 185 -1.62 -11.41 7.37
C VAL A 185 -0.89 -10.99 8.64
N TRP A 186 -1.09 -9.76 9.09
CA TRP A 186 -0.57 -9.29 10.38
C TRP A 186 -1.52 -8.32 11.05
N LEU A 187 -1.41 -8.24 12.37
CA LEU A 187 -2.10 -7.27 13.21
C LEU A 187 -1.10 -6.20 13.65
N GLU A 188 -1.40 -4.95 13.35
CA GLU A 188 -0.66 -3.79 13.82
C GLU A 188 -1.49 -3.03 14.86
N ARG A 189 -0.81 -2.54 15.90
CA ARG A 189 -1.42 -1.68 16.92
C ARG A 189 -0.65 -0.37 16.97
N ASP A 190 -1.36 0.72 16.73
CA ASP A 190 -0.79 2.06 16.80
C ASP A 190 -0.42 2.41 18.24
N PRO A 191 0.85 2.68 18.56
CA PRO A 191 1.28 2.91 19.94
C PRO A 191 0.74 4.21 20.56
N ARG A 192 0.14 5.11 19.78
CA ARG A 192 -0.40 6.39 20.26
C ARG A 192 -1.91 6.34 20.48
N SER A 193 -2.62 5.68 19.59
CA SER A 193 -4.08 5.62 19.59
C SER A 193 -4.63 4.28 20.09
N ASP A 194 -3.77 3.27 20.23
CA ASP A 194 -4.12 1.86 20.53
C ASP A 194 -5.10 1.26 19.50
N ALA A 195 -5.16 1.87 18.32
CA ALA A 195 -6.02 1.39 17.24
C ALA A 195 -5.40 0.18 16.55
N GLU A 196 -6.20 -0.86 16.39
CA GLU A 196 -5.81 -2.08 15.69
C GLU A 196 -6.12 -1.99 14.20
N THR A 197 -5.17 -2.48 13.40
CA THR A 197 -5.30 -2.67 11.95
C THR A 197 -4.93 -4.10 11.59
N LEU A 198 -5.88 -4.86 11.08
CA LEU A 198 -5.60 -6.15 10.49
C LEU A 198 -5.33 -5.95 9.00
N ALA A 199 -4.16 -6.36 8.54
CA ALA A 199 -3.68 -6.10 7.19
C ALA A 199 -3.30 -7.39 6.47
N VAL A 200 -3.42 -7.37 5.14
CA VAL A 200 -2.96 -8.43 4.24
C VAL A 200 -2.21 -7.83 3.06
N ALA A 201 -1.05 -8.39 2.75
CA ALA A 201 -0.22 -7.96 1.63
C ALA A 201 0.43 -9.15 0.92
N PRO A 202 0.79 -9.00 -0.37
CA PRO A 202 1.49 -10.05 -1.10
C PRO A 202 2.90 -10.26 -0.54
N LEU A 203 3.31 -11.52 -0.44
CA LEU A 203 4.68 -11.91 -0.08
C LEU A 203 5.69 -11.59 -1.19
N SER A 204 5.21 -11.50 -2.43
CA SER A 204 6.02 -11.16 -3.60
C SER A 204 5.20 -10.40 -4.61
N ILE A 205 5.77 -9.33 -5.13
CA ILE A 205 5.18 -8.55 -6.22
C ILE A 205 5.67 -9.01 -7.60
N ALA A 206 6.56 -10.00 -7.65
CA ALA A 206 7.23 -10.45 -8.87
C ALA A 206 6.26 -10.85 -9.99
N HIS A 207 5.16 -11.53 -9.65
CA HIS A 207 4.14 -11.93 -10.61
C HIS A 207 3.42 -10.71 -11.21
N MET A 208 2.97 -9.79 -10.35
CA MET A 208 2.29 -8.56 -10.77
C MET A 208 3.15 -7.69 -11.67
N LEU A 209 4.41 -7.49 -11.30
CA LEU A 209 5.36 -6.73 -12.12
C LEU A 209 5.61 -7.39 -13.48
N ARG A 210 5.80 -8.71 -13.49
CA ARG A 210 6.07 -9.44 -14.72
C ARG A 210 4.89 -9.38 -15.69
N GLU A 211 3.68 -9.51 -15.20
CA GLU A 211 2.49 -9.53 -16.06
C GLU A 211 2.07 -8.14 -16.49
N ASN A 212 2.08 -7.17 -15.59
CA ASN A 212 1.44 -5.88 -15.83
C ASN A 212 2.43 -4.76 -16.16
N LEU A 213 3.74 -4.95 -15.92
CA LEU A 213 4.73 -3.91 -16.19
C LEU A 213 5.81 -4.35 -17.18
N PHE A 214 6.37 -5.56 -17.01
CA PHE A 214 7.50 -6.00 -17.83
C PHE A 214 7.09 -6.83 -19.05
N GLY A 215 5.83 -7.31 -19.11
CA GLY A 215 5.38 -8.24 -20.15
C GLY A 215 5.07 -7.60 -21.49
N GLU A 216 4.60 -6.37 -21.52
CA GLU A 216 4.03 -5.75 -22.71
C GLU A 216 4.78 -4.52 -23.20
N GLN A 217 5.75 -3.99 -22.44
CA GLN A 217 6.42 -2.73 -22.75
C GLN A 217 7.92 -2.77 -22.44
N THR A 218 8.66 -1.85 -23.02
CA THR A 218 10.08 -1.66 -22.69
C THR A 218 10.20 -0.86 -21.38
N VAL A 219 10.86 -1.43 -20.38
CA VAL A 219 11.04 -0.78 -19.09
C VAL A 219 12.51 -0.46 -18.83
N VAL A 220 12.79 0.78 -18.49
CA VAL A 220 14.12 1.25 -18.05
C VAL A 220 14.03 1.58 -16.56
N LEU A 221 14.82 0.88 -15.76
CA LEU A 221 14.90 1.08 -14.30
C LEU A 221 16.19 1.81 -13.96
N THR A 222 16.11 2.92 -13.26
CA THR A 222 17.28 3.70 -12.83
C THR A 222 17.24 3.99 -11.34
N SER A 223 18.39 3.83 -10.68
CA SER A 223 18.57 4.22 -9.27
C SER A 223 20.05 4.15 -8.91
N ALA A 224 20.43 4.82 -7.86
CA ALA A 224 21.79 4.74 -7.28
C ALA A 224 22.06 3.39 -6.57
N THR A 225 21.04 2.59 -6.26
CA THR A 225 21.13 1.43 -5.37
C THR A 225 20.61 0.13 -5.96
N LEU A 226 20.50 -0.02 -7.29
CA LEU A 226 20.03 -1.26 -7.93
C LEU A 226 21.06 -2.39 -7.89
N ALA A 227 22.33 -2.05 -7.81
CA ALA A 227 23.39 -3.05 -7.75
C ALA A 227 23.78 -3.34 -6.30
N LEU A 228 23.79 -4.60 -5.91
CA LEU A 228 24.33 -5.06 -4.64
C LEU A 228 25.67 -5.76 -4.88
N GLY A 229 26.76 -5.17 -4.39
CA GLY A 229 28.10 -5.68 -4.63
C GLY A 229 28.49 -5.70 -6.12
N GLY A 230 28.00 -4.78 -6.91
CA GLY A 230 28.22 -4.68 -8.37
C GLY A 230 27.36 -5.66 -9.19
N ARG A 231 26.37 -6.32 -8.59
CA ARG A 231 25.50 -7.28 -9.28
C ARG A 231 24.03 -6.85 -9.17
N PHE A 232 23.29 -7.01 -10.25
CA PHE A 232 21.87 -6.64 -10.36
C PHE A 232 20.92 -7.83 -10.15
N ASP A 233 21.44 -9.07 -10.13
CA ASP A 233 20.62 -10.28 -10.12
C ASP A 233 19.63 -10.36 -8.94
N ALA A 234 20.00 -9.84 -7.75
CA ALA A 234 19.15 -9.87 -6.58
C ALA A 234 17.89 -9.04 -6.77
N MET A 235 18.03 -7.81 -7.29
CA MET A 235 16.89 -6.94 -7.60
C MET A 235 16.05 -7.48 -8.75
N ALA A 236 16.69 -7.98 -9.80
CA ALA A 236 16.00 -8.59 -10.92
C ALA A 236 15.15 -9.79 -10.49
N ALA A 237 15.68 -10.65 -9.63
CA ALA A 237 14.94 -11.79 -9.08
C ALA A 237 13.75 -11.34 -8.20
N GLN A 238 13.93 -10.32 -7.37
CA GLN A 238 12.86 -9.75 -6.54
C GLN A 238 11.70 -9.21 -7.36
N TRP A 239 12.01 -8.64 -8.53
CA TRP A 239 10.99 -8.12 -9.46
C TRP A 239 10.50 -9.15 -10.48
N GLY A 240 10.90 -10.41 -10.34
CA GLY A 240 10.43 -11.51 -11.19
C GLY A 240 10.99 -11.50 -12.61
N MET A 241 12.11 -10.80 -12.86
CA MET A 241 12.78 -10.79 -14.15
C MET A 241 13.71 -12.01 -14.29
N PRO A 242 13.48 -12.92 -15.25
CA PRO A 242 14.35 -14.05 -15.47
C PRO A 242 15.74 -13.62 -15.95
N SER A 243 16.77 -14.38 -15.60
CA SER A 243 18.13 -14.16 -16.11
C SER A 243 18.15 -14.21 -17.64
N GLY A 244 18.78 -13.21 -18.26
CA GLY A 244 18.89 -13.09 -19.72
C GLY A 244 17.72 -12.37 -20.41
N THR A 245 16.75 -11.84 -19.65
CA THR A 245 15.66 -11.01 -20.19
C THR A 245 15.89 -9.51 -20.00
N TYR A 246 16.99 -9.13 -19.38
CA TYR A 246 17.34 -7.73 -19.12
C TYR A 246 18.82 -7.46 -19.37
N ASP A 247 19.14 -6.25 -19.73
CA ASP A 247 20.49 -5.71 -19.81
C ASP A 247 20.79 -4.86 -18.58
N THR A 248 22.08 -4.77 -18.21
CA THR A 248 22.52 -3.99 -17.06
C THR A 248 23.61 -3.02 -17.43
N LEU A 249 23.56 -1.82 -16.85
CA LEU A 249 24.58 -0.79 -17.03
C LEU A 249 24.90 -0.14 -15.68
N ASP A 250 26.16 -0.22 -15.28
CA ASP A 250 26.70 0.63 -14.22
C ASP A 250 27.31 1.89 -14.85
N ALA A 251 26.62 3.01 -14.70
CA ALA A 251 27.07 4.31 -15.24
C ALA A 251 28.26 4.89 -14.46
N GLY A 252 28.67 4.26 -13.37
CA GLY A 252 29.70 4.73 -12.45
C GLY A 252 29.25 5.94 -11.64
N THR A 253 30.22 6.59 -11.00
CA THR A 253 29.99 7.81 -10.21
C THR A 253 30.94 8.93 -10.61
N PRO A 254 30.46 10.18 -10.76
CA PRO A 254 31.30 11.34 -11.01
C PRO A 254 32.08 11.77 -9.76
N PHE A 255 31.71 11.23 -8.57
CA PHE A 255 32.32 11.59 -7.30
C PHE A 255 33.46 10.65 -6.92
N ASN A 256 34.45 11.19 -6.22
CA ASN A 256 35.52 10.39 -5.63
C ASN A 256 35.45 10.48 -4.09
N PRO A 257 34.75 9.52 -3.43
CA PRO A 257 34.53 9.57 -1.99
C PRO A 257 35.82 9.61 -1.18
N ALA A 258 36.88 8.95 -1.64
CA ALA A 258 38.17 8.95 -0.98
C ALA A 258 38.85 10.32 -0.95
N LYS A 259 38.50 11.20 -1.89
CA LYS A 259 39.03 12.59 -1.94
C LYS A 259 38.07 13.62 -1.38
N SER A 260 36.76 13.35 -1.45
CA SER A 260 35.72 14.35 -1.15
C SER A 260 34.96 14.07 0.14
N GLY A 261 35.19 12.93 0.78
CA GLY A 261 34.46 12.51 1.96
C GLY A 261 35.35 12.05 3.10
N ILE A 262 34.85 12.18 4.32
CA ILE A 262 35.42 11.60 5.53
C ILE A 262 34.31 10.74 6.16
N LEU A 263 34.57 9.45 6.32
CA LEU A 263 33.68 8.59 7.09
C LEU A 263 34.12 8.63 8.56
N TYR A 264 33.29 9.21 9.40
CA TYR A 264 33.47 9.21 10.84
C TYR A 264 32.55 8.19 11.50
N THR A 265 33.10 7.32 12.34
CA THR A 265 32.32 6.28 13.05
C THR A 265 32.61 6.39 14.55
N ALA A 266 31.62 6.85 15.29
CA ALA A 266 31.72 7.07 16.73
C ALA A 266 31.51 5.75 17.52
N LYS A 267 32.46 4.82 17.45
CA LYS A 267 32.38 3.48 18.08
C LYS A 267 32.42 3.51 19.62
N TYR A 268 32.87 4.60 20.20
CA TYR A 268 33.00 4.76 21.65
C TYR A 268 31.76 5.28 22.34
N LEU A 269 30.76 5.70 21.57
CA LEU A 269 29.50 6.18 22.13
C LEU A 269 28.60 5.00 22.57
N PRO A 270 27.84 5.19 23.66
CA PRO A 270 26.87 4.19 24.08
C PRO A 270 25.80 4.00 23.01
N ALA A 271 25.29 2.76 22.91
CA ALA A 271 24.21 2.46 21.97
C ALA A 271 22.94 3.24 22.34
N PRO A 272 22.16 3.72 21.34
CA PRO A 272 20.86 4.34 21.59
C PRO A 272 19.93 3.36 22.29
N GLY A 273 19.22 3.84 23.32
CA GLY A 273 18.23 3.07 24.07
C GLY A 273 16.81 3.44 23.70
N ARG A 274 15.83 2.75 24.34
CA ARG A 274 14.40 3.07 24.17
C ARG A 274 14.04 4.47 24.70
N ASP A 275 14.83 5.02 25.61
CA ASP A 275 14.62 6.33 26.24
C ASP A 275 15.23 7.50 25.45
N GLY A 276 15.68 7.22 24.21
CA GLY A 276 16.27 8.21 23.32
C GLY A 276 17.81 8.14 23.25
N LEU A 277 18.41 9.21 22.73
CA LEU A 277 19.86 9.31 22.58
C LEU A 277 20.54 9.65 23.91
N PRO A 278 21.63 8.94 24.27
CA PRO A 278 22.48 9.31 25.40
C PRO A 278 23.02 10.75 25.27
N LYS A 279 23.27 11.38 26.41
CA LYS A 279 23.79 12.77 26.42
C LYS A 279 25.11 12.89 25.66
N GLU A 280 26.00 11.93 25.82
CA GLU A 280 27.30 11.88 25.14
C GLU A 280 27.14 11.85 23.61
N THR A 281 26.11 11.18 23.12
CA THR A 281 25.78 11.15 21.67
C THR A 281 25.25 12.50 21.21
N ILE A 282 24.42 13.15 22.00
CA ILE A 282 23.90 14.49 21.70
C ILE A 282 25.05 15.52 21.67
N ASP A 283 25.92 15.47 22.66
CA ASP A 283 27.10 16.38 22.74
C ASP A 283 28.03 16.18 21.52
N GLU A 284 28.29 14.94 21.12
CA GLU A 284 29.10 14.64 19.92
C GLU A 284 28.44 15.14 18.62
N ILE A 285 27.13 14.93 18.46
CA ILE A 285 26.39 15.46 17.31
C ILE A 285 26.46 16.98 17.28
N TYR A 286 26.35 17.65 18.42
CA TYR A 286 26.48 19.10 18.51
C TYR A 286 27.86 19.57 18.05
N GLU A 287 28.95 18.95 18.53
CA GLU A 287 30.33 19.32 18.12
C GLU A 287 30.54 19.10 16.62
N LEU A 288 30.00 18.02 16.03
CA LEU A 288 30.07 17.76 14.60
C LEU A 288 29.33 18.84 13.80
N ILE A 289 28.12 19.24 14.25
CA ILE A 289 27.35 20.32 13.61
C ILE A 289 28.12 21.64 13.67
N MET A 290 28.72 21.96 14.83
CA MET A 290 29.50 23.17 15.01
C MET A 290 30.78 23.17 14.15
N ALA A 291 31.48 22.04 14.07
CA ALA A 291 32.66 21.88 13.21
C ALA A 291 32.27 22.01 11.71
N ALA A 292 31.10 21.58 11.31
CA ALA A 292 30.59 21.76 9.94
C ALA A 292 30.07 23.18 9.66
N GLY A 293 30.12 24.09 10.64
CA GLY A 293 29.57 25.45 10.51
C GLY A 293 28.05 25.45 10.28
N GLY A 294 27.32 24.49 10.86
CA GLY A 294 25.88 24.33 10.75
C GLY A 294 25.40 23.72 9.41
N ARG A 295 26.28 23.41 8.48
CA ARG A 295 25.96 22.77 7.18
C ARG A 295 25.82 21.26 7.36
N THR A 296 24.77 20.86 8.03
CA THR A 296 24.56 19.47 8.46
C THR A 296 23.15 19.02 8.10
N LEU A 297 23.04 17.81 7.57
CA LEU A 297 21.78 17.10 7.38
C LEU A 297 21.74 15.91 8.35
N GLY A 298 20.77 15.88 9.26
CA GLY A 298 20.53 14.76 10.16
C GLY A 298 19.52 13.79 9.54
N LEU A 299 19.90 12.51 9.44
CA LEU A 299 19.02 11.42 9.05
C LEU A 299 18.79 10.55 10.28
N PHE A 300 17.53 10.32 10.63
CA PHE A 300 17.11 9.51 11.76
C PHE A 300 16.18 8.39 11.29
N SER A 301 16.31 7.20 11.87
CA SER A 301 15.46 6.04 11.62
C SER A 301 14.47 5.82 12.76
#